data_baf349eda1486cc7c8425c18f61b784b
#
_entry.id   baf349eda1486cc7c8425c18f61b784b
#
_cell.length_a   1.000
_cell.length_b   1.000
_cell.length_c   1.000
_cell.angle_alpha   90.00
_cell.angle_beta   90.00
_cell.angle_gamma   90.00
#
_symmetry.space_group_name_H-M   'P 1'
#
loop_
_entity.id
_entity.type
_entity.pdbx_description
1 polymer ?
#
loop_
_entity_poly.entity_id
_entity_poly.type
_entity_poly.pdbx_seq_one_letter_code
_entity_poly.pdbx_strand_id
1 'polypeptide(L)'
;MKYDYLIAGSGLYGAVFAYEMKKRGKKCLVIDKRNHIGGNIYCEKIDDINVHKYGAHIFHTSNKKVWEYINQFAEFNNYINSPIARYKDELYNLPFNMNTFSKMWGIVTPQEAKDIIQLQIADLNITEPKNLEEQALSLVGRDVYEKLIKGYTEKQWGRDCKDLPAFIIKRLPLRFTYD
;
A
#
# COMPACT_ATOMS: atom_id res chain seq x y z
N MET A 1 -13.40 25.75 -31.00
CA MET A 1 -12.00 25.30 -30.80
C MET A 1 -12.00 23.79 -31.00
N LYS A 2 -11.08 23.23 -31.82
CA LYS A 2 -11.01 21.75 -32.07
C LYS A 2 -9.90 21.17 -31.24
N TYR A 3 -10.18 20.07 -30.54
CA TYR A 3 -9.22 19.29 -29.76
C TYR A 3 -8.93 17.98 -30.48
N ASP A 4 -7.68 17.48 -30.31
CA ASP A 4 -7.27 16.17 -30.84
C ASP A 4 -7.64 15.04 -29.87
N TYR A 5 -7.63 15.33 -28.56
CA TYR A 5 -7.93 14.34 -27.50
C TYR A 5 -8.83 14.94 -26.42
N LEU A 6 -9.77 14.13 -25.97
CA LEU A 6 -10.54 14.34 -24.74
C LEU A 6 -10.04 13.33 -23.69
N ILE A 7 -9.57 13.81 -22.54
CA ILE A 7 -9.00 13.00 -21.47
C ILE A 7 -9.93 13.10 -20.26
N ALA A 8 -10.52 11.98 -19.85
CA ALA A 8 -11.36 11.90 -18.68
C ALA A 8 -10.51 11.55 -17.45
N GLY A 9 -10.32 12.51 -16.55
CA GLY A 9 -9.52 12.42 -15.34
C GLY A 9 -8.18 13.13 -15.44
N SER A 10 -7.93 14.00 -14.45
CA SER A 10 -6.70 14.79 -14.31
C SER A 10 -5.71 14.18 -13.31
N GLY A 11 -5.81 12.88 -13.05
CA GLY A 11 -4.83 12.12 -12.29
C GLY A 11 -3.51 11.95 -13.05
N LEU A 12 -2.54 11.27 -12.45
CA LEU A 12 -1.18 11.11 -13.02
C LEU A 12 -1.19 10.58 -14.45
N TYR A 13 -2.01 9.58 -14.74
CA TYR A 13 -2.10 9.01 -16.09
C TYR A 13 -2.55 10.04 -17.13
N GLY A 14 -3.66 10.74 -16.85
CA GLY A 14 -4.19 11.76 -17.75
C GLY A 14 -3.23 12.93 -17.93
N ALA A 15 -2.58 13.36 -16.85
CA ALA A 15 -1.60 14.44 -16.87
C ALA A 15 -0.38 14.10 -17.73
N VAL A 16 0.20 12.91 -17.55
CA VAL A 16 1.34 12.43 -18.35
C VAL A 16 0.96 12.32 -19.82
N PHE A 17 -0.19 11.73 -20.13
CA PHE A 17 -0.66 11.61 -21.50
C PHE A 17 -0.83 13.00 -22.14
N ALA A 18 -1.50 13.92 -21.47
CA ALA A 18 -1.71 15.29 -21.98
C ALA A 18 -0.39 16.01 -22.24
N TYR A 19 0.57 15.88 -21.31
CA TYR A 19 1.90 16.48 -21.42
C TYR A 19 2.67 15.93 -22.64
N GLU A 20 2.71 14.62 -22.81
CA GLU A 20 3.40 14.01 -23.94
C GLU A 20 2.72 14.30 -25.29
N MET A 21 1.40 14.40 -25.32
CA MET A 21 0.67 14.81 -26.53
C MET A 21 0.91 16.28 -26.85
N LYS A 22 0.99 17.15 -25.85
CA LYS A 22 1.34 18.56 -26.05
C LYS A 22 2.73 18.73 -26.67
N LYS A 23 3.72 17.96 -26.24
CA LYS A 23 5.07 17.93 -26.84
C LYS A 23 5.02 17.57 -28.33
N ARG A 24 4.04 16.75 -28.72
CA ARG A 24 3.80 16.34 -30.12
C ARG A 24 2.88 17.30 -30.91
N GLY A 25 2.66 18.51 -30.39
CA GLY A 25 1.82 19.52 -31.02
C GLY A 25 0.32 19.26 -30.99
N LYS A 26 -0.15 18.30 -30.18
CA LYS A 26 -1.57 17.95 -30.06
C LYS A 26 -2.28 18.82 -29.03
N LYS A 27 -3.57 19.10 -29.29
CA LYS A 27 -4.46 19.83 -28.38
C LYS A 27 -5.29 18.86 -27.56
N CYS A 28 -5.13 18.89 -26.24
CA CYS A 28 -5.87 18.05 -25.31
C CYS A 28 -6.87 18.88 -24.51
N LEU A 29 -8.08 18.34 -24.32
CA LEU A 29 -9.03 18.80 -23.32
C LEU A 29 -9.07 17.78 -22.20
N VAL A 30 -8.73 18.19 -20.98
CA VAL A 30 -8.81 17.34 -19.79
C VAL A 30 -10.02 17.75 -18.98
N ILE A 31 -10.87 16.79 -18.65
CA ILE A 31 -12.04 16.98 -17.80
C ILE A 31 -11.92 16.10 -16.54
N ASP A 32 -12.35 16.60 -15.40
CA ASP A 32 -12.38 15.85 -14.15
C ASP A 32 -13.70 16.11 -13.41
N LYS A 33 -14.16 15.11 -12.65
CA LYS A 33 -15.34 15.25 -11.80
C LYS A 33 -15.04 16.00 -10.50
N ARG A 34 -13.79 16.08 -10.09
CA ARG A 34 -13.33 16.78 -8.89
C ARG A 34 -13.03 18.23 -9.20
N ASN A 35 -13.10 19.08 -8.19
CA ASN A 35 -12.78 20.51 -8.29
C ASN A 35 -11.26 20.80 -8.18
N HIS A 36 -10.43 19.79 -8.27
CA HIS A 36 -8.97 19.88 -8.24
C HIS A 36 -8.34 18.91 -9.24
N ILE A 37 -7.11 19.17 -9.63
CA ILE A 37 -6.26 18.28 -10.42
C ILE A 37 -5.49 17.31 -9.54
N GLY A 38 -4.76 16.34 -10.13
CA GLY A 38 -3.90 15.40 -9.42
C GLY A 38 -4.58 14.05 -9.06
N GLY A 39 -5.91 13.95 -9.18
CA GLY A 39 -6.61 12.69 -8.90
C GLY A 39 -6.36 12.21 -7.47
N ASN A 40 -5.97 10.95 -7.31
CA ASN A 40 -5.74 10.38 -5.98
C ASN A 40 -4.44 10.83 -5.31
N ILE A 41 -3.49 11.40 -6.04
CA ILE A 41 -2.25 11.94 -5.46
C ILE A 41 -2.40 13.38 -4.96
N TYR A 42 -3.61 13.93 -5.03
CA TYR A 42 -3.86 15.29 -4.57
C TYR A 42 -3.61 15.43 -3.06
N CYS A 43 -2.82 16.44 -2.71
CA CYS A 43 -2.52 16.83 -1.33
C CYS A 43 -2.96 18.27 -1.09
N GLU A 44 -3.44 18.53 0.10
CA GLU A 44 -3.72 19.87 0.62
C GLU A 44 -2.68 20.23 1.68
N LYS A 45 -2.30 21.50 1.74
CA LYS A 45 -1.49 22.00 2.85
C LYS A 45 -2.41 22.66 3.87
N ILE A 46 -2.50 22.07 5.07
CA ILE A 46 -3.31 22.55 6.18
C ILE A 46 -2.38 22.72 7.38
N ASP A 47 -2.30 23.93 7.92
CA ASP A 47 -1.42 24.29 9.06
C ASP A 47 0.02 23.79 8.88
N ASP A 48 0.57 24.01 7.68
CA ASP A 48 1.90 23.53 7.24
C ASP A 48 2.08 22.01 7.16
N ILE A 49 1.02 21.23 7.35
CA ILE A 49 1.02 19.79 7.21
C ILE A 49 0.55 19.40 5.80
N ASN A 50 1.28 18.51 5.14
CA ASN A 50 0.86 17.94 3.87
C ASN A 50 -0.17 16.83 4.11
N VAL A 51 -1.42 17.13 3.81
CA VAL A 51 -2.54 16.19 3.99
C VAL A 51 -2.80 15.44 2.68
N HIS A 52 -2.58 14.14 2.69
CA HIS A 52 -2.93 13.25 1.57
C HIS A 52 -4.42 12.96 1.59
N LYS A 53 -5.20 13.67 0.76
CA LYS A 53 -6.68 13.65 0.78
C LYS A 53 -7.29 12.26 0.55
N TYR A 54 -6.63 11.44 -0.25
CA TYR A 54 -7.14 10.13 -0.72
C TYR A 54 -6.26 8.95 -0.27
N GLY A 55 -5.56 9.10 0.82
CA GLY A 55 -4.63 8.13 1.37
C GLY A 55 -3.17 8.45 1.05
N ALA A 56 -2.26 7.86 1.79
CA ALA A 56 -0.84 8.11 1.66
C ALA A 56 -0.31 7.67 0.29
N HIS A 57 0.46 8.54 -0.36
CA HIS A 57 1.09 8.28 -1.64
C HIS A 57 2.59 8.48 -1.51
N ILE A 58 3.33 7.40 -1.74
CA ILE A 58 4.79 7.40 -1.74
C ILE A 58 5.23 6.88 -3.10
N PHE A 59 5.96 7.72 -3.83
CA PHE A 59 6.48 7.30 -5.10
C PHE A 59 7.72 6.42 -4.90
N HIS A 60 7.71 5.26 -5.52
CA HIS A 60 8.88 4.39 -5.61
C HIS A 60 8.90 3.69 -6.98
N THR A 61 10.09 3.45 -7.50
CA THR A 61 10.27 2.67 -8.74
C THR A 61 11.69 2.11 -8.80
N SER A 62 11.81 0.90 -9.36
CA SER A 62 13.10 0.32 -9.77
C SER A 62 13.43 0.61 -11.23
N ASN A 63 12.51 1.21 -11.98
CA ASN A 63 12.70 1.54 -13.39
C ASN A 63 13.41 2.89 -13.53
N LYS A 64 14.66 2.87 -13.97
CA LYS A 64 15.50 4.04 -14.15
C LYS A 64 14.87 5.10 -15.07
N LYS A 65 14.23 4.68 -16.18
CA LYS A 65 13.58 5.61 -17.13
C LYS A 65 12.41 6.34 -16.48
N VAL A 66 11.64 5.65 -15.64
CA VAL A 66 10.52 6.26 -14.90
C VAL A 66 11.06 7.24 -13.86
N TRP A 67 12.14 6.86 -13.16
CA TRP A 67 12.79 7.74 -12.19
C TRP A 67 13.32 9.02 -12.84
N GLU A 68 14.06 8.90 -13.94
CA GLU A 68 14.58 10.04 -14.70
C GLU A 68 13.45 10.92 -15.26
N TYR A 69 12.35 10.32 -15.70
CA TYR A 69 11.20 11.05 -16.20
C TYR A 69 10.52 11.88 -15.11
N ILE A 70 10.23 11.30 -13.95
CA ILE A 70 9.49 12.00 -12.89
C ILE A 70 10.30 13.11 -12.24
N ASN A 71 11.63 12.97 -12.15
CA ASN A 71 12.53 14.00 -11.63
C ASN A 71 12.62 15.26 -12.51
N GLN A 72 12.04 15.25 -13.73
CA GLN A 72 11.88 16.46 -14.53
C GLN A 72 10.79 17.39 -13.97
N PHE A 73 9.90 16.89 -13.10
CA PHE A 73 8.73 17.61 -12.61
C PHE A 73 8.76 17.90 -11.12
N ALA A 74 9.48 17.10 -10.35
CA ALA A 74 9.53 17.22 -8.89
C ALA A 74 10.85 16.75 -8.33
N GLU A 75 11.26 17.35 -7.23
CA GLU A 75 12.35 16.87 -6.39
C GLU A 75 11.80 15.96 -5.30
N PHE A 76 12.48 14.83 -5.06
CA PHE A 76 12.07 13.84 -4.06
C PHE A 76 12.97 13.89 -2.84
N ASN A 77 12.38 13.91 -1.65
CA ASN A 77 13.07 14.10 -0.38
C ASN A 77 13.59 12.80 0.27
N ASN A 78 13.63 11.68 -0.49
CA ASN A 78 14.07 10.38 0.00
C ASN A 78 13.33 9.93 1.29
N TYR A 79 12.02 10.11 1.31
CA TYR A 79 11.18 9.78 2.45
C TYR A 79 11.21 8.29 2.77
N ILE A 80 11.49 7.95 4.04
CA ILE A 80 11.44 6.58 4.54
C ILE A 80 10.06 6.33 5.16
N ASN A 81 9.29 5.45 4.54
CA ASN A 81 7.96 5.11 5.02
C ASN A 81 8.02 4.11 6.18
N SER A 82 7.72 4.57 7.38
CA SER A 82 7.66 3.75 8.60
C SER A 82 6.28 3.88 9.25
N PRO A 83 5.25 3.27 8.70
CA PRO A 83 3.90 3.36 9.25
C PRO A 83 3.78 2.59 10.56
N ILE A 84 2.85 3.03 11.41
CA ILE A 84 2.49 2.36 12.66
C ILE A 84 1.04 1.93 12.57
N ALA A 85 0.78 0.66 12.79
CA ALA A 85 -0.56 0.12 12.91
C ALA A 85 -1.03 0.21 14.38
N ARG A 86 -2.28 0.64 14.56
CA ARG A 86 -2.95 0.57 15.85
C ARG A 86 -4.00 -0.54 15.84
N TYR A 87 -3.89 -1.46 16.79
CA TYR A 87 -4.90 -2.47 17.06
C TYR A 87 -5.35 -2.34 18.50
N LYS A 88 -6.59 -1.90 18.73
CA LYS A 88 -7.10 -1.52 20.06
C LYS A 88 -6.15 -0.51 20.72
N ASP A 89 -5.52 -0.86 21.83
CA ASP A 89 -4.58 -0.02 22.58
C ASP A 89 -3.10 -0.39 22.31
N GLU A 90 -2.85 -1.29 21.38
CA GLU A 90 -1.51 -1.73 21.00
C GLU A 90 -1.04 -1.02 19.72
N LEU A 91 0.25 -0.67 19.66
CA LEU A 91 0.90 -0.06 18.50
C LEU A 91 1.96 -1.02 17.96
N TYR A 92 1.97 -1.19 16.63
CA TYR A 92 2.88 -2.11 15.93
C TYR A 92 3.57 -1.41 14.76
N ASN A 93 4.86 -1.66 14.61
CA ASN A 93 5.62 -1.19 13.45
C ASN A 93 5.21 -1.96 12.18
N LEU A 94 5.21 -1.27 11.04
CA LEU A 94 5.06 -1.84 9.71
C LEU A 94 6.25 -1.43 8.82
N PRO A 95 6.67 -2.27 7.87
CA PRO A 95 6.18 -3.61 7.55
C PRO A 95 6.37 -4.60 8.70
N PHE A 96 5.80 -5.80 8.58
CA PHE A 96 5.94 -6.87 9.60
C PHE A 96 7.40 -7.28 9.73
N ASN A 97 8.07 -6.78 10.75
CA ASN A 97 9.50 -7.01 11.02
C ASN A 97 9.72 -7.42 12.48
N MET A 98 10.97 -7.57 12.90
CA MET A 98 11.27 -7.99 14.26
C MET A 98 10.78 -7.01 15.34
N ASN A 99 10.67 -5.69 15.03
CA ASN A 99 10.04 -4.75 15.97
C ASN A 99 8.56 -5.09 16.19
N THR A 100 7.84 -5.49 15.12
CA THR A 100 6.46 -5.96 15.21
C THR A 100 6.35 -7.21 16.07
N PHE A 101 7.17 -8.20 15.80
CA PHE A 101 7.12 -9.51 16.46
C PHE A 101 7.57 -9.44 17.92
N SER A 102 8.63 -8.69 18.22
CA SER A 102 9.08 -8.43 19.57
C SER A 102 8.01 -7.76 20.42
N LYS A 103 7.33 -6.77 19.85
CA LYS A 103 6.21 -6.10 20.52
C LYS A 103 5.02 -7.03 20.74
N MET A 104 4.75 -7.93 19.79
CA MET A 104 3.59 -8.81 19.82
C MET A 104 3.77 -9.97 20.78
N TRP A 105 4.97 -10.56 20.84
CA TRP A 105 5.23 -11.81 21.55
C TRP A 105 6.30 -11.73 22.64
N GLY A 106 6.95 -10.57 22.84
CA GLY A 106 7.99 -10.40 23.84
C GLY A 106 9.31 -11.14 23.52
N ILE A 107 9.53 -11.44 22.25
CA ILE A 107 10.70 -12.19 21.76
C ILE A 107 11.80 -11.26 21.26
N VAL A 108 13.01 -11.81 21.08
CA VAL A 108 14.20 -11.05 20.68
C VAL A 108 14.83 -11.59 19.39
N THR A 109 14.77 -12.89 19.18
CA THR A 109 15.47 -13.52 18.05
C THR A 109 14.56 -13.81 16.86
N PRO A 110 15.09 -13.75 15.63
CA PRO A 110 14.38 -14.16 14.42
C PRO A 110 13.88 -15.60 14.46
N GLN A 111 14.59 -16.49 15.13
CA GLN A 111 14.21 -17.90 15.22
C GLN A 111 12.93 -18.08 16.05
N GLU A 112 12.84 -17.43 17.22
CA GLU A 112 11.63 -17.44 18.03
C GLU A 112 10.40 -16.97 17.26
N ALA A 113 10.54 -15.89 16.45
CA ALA A 113 9.45 -15.40 15.62
C ALA A 113 9.00 -16.44 14.58
N LYS A 114 9.96 -17.09 13.91
CA LYS A 114 9.66 -18.15 12.93
C LYS A 114 8.96 -19.33 13.58
N ASP A 115 9.43 -19.76 14.73
CA ASP A 115 8.89 -20.91 15.47
C ASP A 115 7.44 -20.67 15.91
N ILE A 116 7.14 -19.46 16.43
CA ILE A 116 5.76 -19.07 16.79
C ILE A 116 4.85 -19.07 15.55
N ILE A 117 5.28 -18.46 14.45
CA ILE A 117 4.49 -18.42 13.21
C ILE A 117 4.24 -19.84 12.69
N GLN A 118 5.27 -20.67 12.64
CA GLN A 118 5.14 -22.06 12.16
C GLN A 118 4.22 -22.88 13.05
N LEU A 119 4.30 -22.72 14.37
CA LEU A 119 3.40 -23.40 15.30
C LEU A 119 1.94 -23.00 15.03
N GLN A 120 1.66 -21.71 14.91
CA GLN A 120 0.31 -21.22 14.62
C GLN A 120 -0.21 -21.71 13.28
N ILE A 121 0.64 -21.78 12.24
CA ILE A 121 0.25 -22.29 10.93
C ILE A 121 -0.04 -23.79 10.97
N ALA A 122 0.79 -24.56 11.68
CA ALA A 122 0.61 -26.01 11.82
C ALA A 122 -0.73 -26.37 12.47
N ASP A 123 -1.13 -25.62 13.51
CA ASP A 123 -2.40 -25.83 14.20
C ASP A 123 -3.64 -25.61 13.33
N LEU A 124 -3.49 -24.84 12.24
CA LEU A 124 -4.62 -24.48 11.36
C LEU A 124 -4.96 -25.56 10.32
N ASN A 125 -4.01 -26.45 10.01
CA ASN A 125 -4.15 -27.52 9.02
C ASN A 125 -4.67 -27.06 7.65
N ILE A 126 -4.31 -25.87 7.21
CA ILE A 126 -4.71 -25.29 5.92
C ILE A 126 -3.73 -25.76 4.85
N THR A 127 -4.15 -26.66 3.97
CA THR A 127 -3.35 -27.16 2.84
C THR A 127 -3.60 -26.40 1.55
N GLU A 128 -4.85 -26.06 1.28
CA GLU A 128 -5.27 -25.29 0.10
C GLU A 128 -6.18 -24.15 0.52
N PRO A 129 -5.64 -22.92 0.64
CA PRO A 129 -6.43 -21.76 1.03
C PRO A 129 -7.51 -21.42 -0.01
N LYS A 130 -8.78 -21.32 0.41
CA LYS A 130 -9.92 -21.06 -0.45
C LYS A 130 -10.27 -19.58 -0.55
N ASN A 131 -9.88 -18.81 0.44
CA ASN A 131 -10.22 -17.39 0.57
C ASN A 131 -9.03 -16.62 1.16
N LEU A 132 -9.16 -15.28 1.26
CA LEU A 132 -8.11 -14.40 1.75
C LEU A 132 -7.76 -14.68 3.21
N GLU A 133 -8.73 -15.00 4.08
CA GLU A 133 -8.48 -15.34 5.48
C GLU A 133 -7.58 -16.58 5.58
N GLU A 134 -7.96 -17.68 4.94
CA GLU A 134 -7.17 -18.90 4.96
C GLU A 134 -5.77 -18.71 4.36
N GLN A 135 -5.67 -17.92 3.28
CA GLN A 135 -4.38 -17.59 2.68
C GLN A 135 -3.50 -16.77 3.63
N ALA A 136 -4.05 -15.76 4.28
CA ALA A 136 -3.30 -14.95 5.24
C ALA A 136 -2.85 -15.78 6.44
N LEU A 137 -3.76 -16.56 7.03
CA LEU A 137 -3.48 -17.45 8.15
C LEU A 137 -2.35 -18.44 7.83
N SER A 138 -2.36 -19.01 6.61
CA SER A 138 -1.31 -19.94 6.16
C SER A 138 0.05 -19.30 5.91
N LEU A 139 0.11 -17.96 5.80
CA LEU A 139 1.35 -17.22 5.59
C LEU A 139 1.96 -16.65 6.87
N VAL A 140 1.13 -16.16 7.78
CA VAL A 140 1.61 -15.34 8.91
C VAL A 140 1.13 -15.81 10.29
N GLY A 141 0.30 -16.83 10.34
CA GLY A 141 -0.33 -17.30 11.57
C GLY A 141 -1.48 -16.42 12.05
N ARG A 142 -2.09 -16.82 13.15
CA ARG A 142 -3.31 -16.20 13.70
C ARG A 142 -3.09 -14.79 14.22
N ASP A 143 -2.07 -14.58 15.03
CA ASP A 143 -1.89 -13.30 15.74
C ASP A 143 -1.65 -12.13 14.78
N VAL A 144 -0.79 -12.30 13.79
CA VAL A 144 -0.51 -11.29 12.76
C VAL A 144 -1.75 -11.04 11.90
N TYR A 145 -2.46 -12.11 11.52
CA TYR A 145 -3.70 -12.00 10.76
C TYR A 145 -4.75 -11.16 11.52
N GLU A 146 -5.10 -11.58 12.73
CA GLU A 146 -6.16 -10.93 13.52
C GLU A 146 -5.85 -9.49 13.87
N LYS A 147 -4.60 -9.20 14.26
CA LYS A 147 -4.22 -7.87 14.74
C LYS A 147 -3.92 -6.87 13.61
N LEU A 148 -3.33 -7.33 12.51
CA LEU A 148 -2.73 -6.40 11.54
C LEU A 148 -3.25 -6.53 10.11
N ILE A 149 -3.97 -7.60 9.76
CA ILE A 149 -4.44 -7.83 8.39
C ILE A 149 -5.95 -7.74 8.30
N LYS A 150 -6.66 -8.49 9.12
CA LYS A 150 -8.11 -8.64 9.03
C LYS A 150 -8.85 -7.31 8.99
N GLY A 151 -8.76 -6.53 10.05
CA GLY A 151 -9.51 -5.28 10.18
C GLY A 151 -9.17 -4.24 9.10
N TYR A 152 -7.89 -4.15 8.71
CA TYR A 152 -7.48 -3.29 7.61
C TYR A 152 -8.08 -3.75 6.28
N THR A 153 -8.01 -5.05 5.98
CA THR A 153 -8.51 -5.61 4.73
C THR A 153 -10.02 -5.47 4.61
N GLU A 154 -10.76 -5.82 5.65
CA GLU A 154 -12.22 -5.70 5.70
C GLU A 154 -12.67 -4.23 5.53
N LYS A 155 -11.97 -3.29 6.15
CA LYS A 155 -12.23 -1.86 5.97
C LYS A 155 -11.97 -1.41 4.52
N GLN A 156 -10.90 -1.86 3.90
CA GLN A 156 -10.55 -1.48 2.53
C GLN A 156 -11.51 -2.03 1.49
N TRP A 157 -11.94 -3.27 1.67
CA TRP A 157 -12.79 -3.97 0.71
C TRP A 157 -14.28 -3.87 1.01
N GLY A 158 -14.66 -3.44 2.23
CA GLY A 158 -16.06 -3.40 2.69
C GLY A 158 -16.72 -4.78 2.75
N ARG A 159 -15.92 -5.84 2.91
CA ARG A 159 -16.34 -7.25 2.90
C ARG A 159 -15.51 -8.06 3.88
N ASP A 160 -16.07 -9.15 4.40
CA ASP A 160 -15.35 -10.12 5.22
C ASP A 160 -14.19 -10.77 4.43
N CYS A 161 -13.06 -11.02 5.11
CA CYS A 161 -11.91 -11.68 4.50
C CYS A 161 -12.24 -13.08 3.93
N LYS A 162 -13.24 -13.75 4.47
CA LYS A 162 -13.72 -15.05 3.98
C LYS A 162 -14.40 -14.96 2.62
N ASP A 163 -14.95 -13.80 2.29
CA ASP A 163 -15.63 -13.54 1.01
C ASP A 163 -14.69 -13.01 -0.07
N LEU A 164 -13.41 -12.83 0.26
CA LEU A 164 -12.40 -12.32 -0.66
C LEU A 164 -11.53 -13.45 -1.22
N PRO A 165 -11.17 -13.40 -2.51
CA PRO A 165 -10.32 -14.43 -3.12
C PRO A 165 -8.91 -14.50 -2.50
N ALA A 166 -8.38 -15.71 -2.34
CA ALA A 166 -7.05 -15.97 -1.80
C ALA A 166 -5.92 -15.24 -2.56
N PHE A 167 -6.06 -15.06 -3.87
CA PHE A 167 -5.02 -14.44 -4.70
C PHE A 167 -4.72 -12.97 -4.38
N ILE A 168 -5.62 -12.28 -3.67
CA ILE A 168 -5.41 -10.88 -3.24
C ILE A 168 -4.19 -10.75 -2.34
N ILE A 169 -3.93 -11.76 -1.51
CA ILE A 169 -2.83 -11.77 -0.56
C ILE A 169 -1.85 -12.93 -0.83
N LYS A 170 -1.35 -13.03 -2.04
CA LYS A 170 -0.40 -14.10 -2.42
C LYS A 170 0.94 -14.03 -1.69
N ARG A 171 1.35 -12.85 -1.24
CA ARG A 171 2.62 -12.62 -0.57
C ARG A 171 2.44 -11.60 0.54
N LEU A 172 2.93 -11.93 1.71
CA LEU A 172 3.12 -11.00 2.81
C LEU A 172 4.62 -10.97 3.13
N PRO A 173 5.29 -9.83 2.96
CA PRO A 173 6.71 -9.73 3.23
C PRO A 173 6.93 -9.71 4.74
N LEU A 174 7.18 -10.88 5.33
CA LEU A 174 7.69 -10.98 6.68
C LEU A 174 9.21 -10.72 6.66
N ARG A 175 9.67 -9.79 7.47
CA ARG A 175 11.08 -9.47 7.64
C ARG A 175 11.53 -9.90 9.02
N PHE A 176 12.52 -10.78 9.06
CA PHE A 176 13.10 -11.24 10.32
C PHE A 176 14.36 -10.45 10.68
N THR A 177 14.26 -9.14 10.50
CA THR A 177 15.28 -8.12 10.80
C THR A 177 14.65 -6.98 11.58
N TYR A 178 15.46 -6.14 12.24
CA TYR A 178 15.01 -4.98 13.02
C TYR A 178 15.01 -3.66 12.23
N ASP A 179 15.09 -3.71 10.93
CA ASP A 179 15.09 -2.56 10.00
C ASP A 179 13.69 -2.11 9.56
#